data_a1dc588869a9ffdc6dd57ee3430a4930
#
_entry.id   a1dc588869a9ffdc6dd57ee3430a4930
#
_cell.length_a   1.000
_cell.length_b   1.000
_cell.length_c   1.000
_cell.angle_alpha   90.00
_cell.angle_beta   90.00
_cell.angle_gamma   90.00
#
_symmetry.space_group_name_H-M   'P 1'
#
loop_
_entity.id
_entity.type
_entity.pdbx_description
1 polymer ?
#
loop_
_entity_poly.entity_id
_entity_poly.type
_entity_poly.pdbx_seq_one_letter_code
_entity_poly.pdbx_strand_id
1 'polypeptide(L)'
;MTSIKTLIIDDAVPYAHEIFSHLGQVVTLPGKEIDADSVRHADALIVRSRTQVNASLLKNSAIQFVGSTVVGLDHIDQTYLHRHRIPFYSAQGCNANSVAEFIISALFDLAEHHSFELTQKTLGIVGVGNVGKLVAQKARTLGINCLLNDPPREEAEPRKNVLAQARGENFVSLTECLTADILTFHTPLTQTGKHKTLNLLSAERLQQIKPHQIIINAARGGIIHETAWVQTQTLANVIDCWEDEPNISPPLYQTAYLATPHIAGHSLDAKIAGSQMVYKHLCKVWNVMPQDRWQKFLPPPPEPMNVTEQTTMQATLNALFRQTHDIHKDDQAIRAHDINEVHKKYEHYRRHFPVYREWHQHQVNVTNNPHLYKTLKQLGFQLI
;
A
#
# COMPACT_ATOMS: atom_id res chain seq x y z
N MET A 1 23.90 -28.18 -24.18
CA MET A 1 22.71 -28.19 -23.30
C MET A 1 22.72 -26.91 -22.52
N THR A 2 21.77 -26.03 -22.70
CA THR A 2 21.61 -24.85 -21.83
C THR A 2 21.28 -25.36 -20.44
N SER A 3 22.10 -25.00 -19.43
CA SER A 3 21.82 -25.38 -18.03
C SER A 3 20.45 -24.82 -17.62
N ILE A 4 19.68 -25.62 -16.89
CA ILE A 4 18.39 -25.19 -16.34
C ILE A 4 18.70 -24.05 -15.37
N LYS A 5 18.06 -22.90 -15.55
CA LYS A 5 18.21 -21.75 -14.67
C LYS A 5 17.57 -22.03 -13.30
N THR A 6 18.16 -21.50 -12.23
CA THR A 6 17.67 -21.64 -10.86
C THR A 6 17.21 -20.28 -10.33
N LEU A 7 15.99 -20.24 -9.79
CA LEU A 7 15.38 -19.06 -9.18
C LEU A 7 15.20 -19.30 -7.67
N ILE A 8 15.81 -18.44 -6.85
CA ILE A 8 15.52 -18.39 -5.39
C ILE A 8 14.44 -17.34 -5.17
N ILE A 9 13.36 -17.74 -4.54
CA ILE A 9 12.17 -16.90 -4.35
C ILE A 9 11.75 -16.94 -2.87
N ASP A 10 11.48 -15.77 -2.28
CA ASP A 10 10.87 -15.64 -0.94
C ASP A 10 9.54 -16.41 -0.91
N ASP A 11 9.34 -17.29 0.07
CA ASP A 11 8.16 -18.15 0.22
C ASP A 11 6.84 -17.37 0.39
N ALA A 12 6.93 -16.10 0.79
CA ALA A 12 5.78 -15.21 0.88
C ALA A 12 5.40 -14.57 -0.47
N VAL A 13 6.10 -14.85 -1.57
CA VAL A 13 5.69 -14.49 -2.93
C VAL A 13 4.59 -15.45 -3.37
N PRO A 14 3.34 -14.97 -3.56
CA PRO A 14 2.25 -15.87 -3.89
C PRO A 14 2.42 -16.47 -5.29
N TYR A 15 2.03 -17.72 -5.44
CA TYR A 15 2.07 -18.47 -6.70
C TYR A 15 3.46 -18.51 -7.35
N ALA A 16 4.54 -18.54 -6.52
CA ALA A 16 5.92 -18.51 -7.00
C ALA A 16 6.19 -19.63 -8.00
N HIS A 17 5.81 -20.88 -7.67
CA HIS A 17 6.00 -22.02 -8.55
C HIS A 17 5.17 -21.89 -9.84
N GLU A 18 3.89 -21.54 -9.71
CA GLU A 18 2.96 -21.46 -10.84
C GLU A 18 3.34 -20.37 -11.84
N ILE A 19 3.85 -19.24 -11.34
CA ILE A 19 4.25 -18.09 -12.18
C ILE A 19 5.60 -18.31 -12.83
N PHE A 20 6.61 -18.80 -12.06
CA PHE A 20 8.00 -18.75 -12.50
C PHE A 20 8.57 -20.08 -13.03
N SER A 21 7.90 -21.24 -12.83
CA SER A 21 8.45 -22.57 -13.16
C SER A 21 8.82 -22.77 -14.64
N HIS A 22 8.18 -22.06 -15.57
CA HIS A 22 8.55 -22.20 -16.98
C HIS A 22 9.88 -21.47 -17.33
N LEU A 23 10.39 -20.64 -16.41
CA LEU A 23 11.69 -19.97 -16.57
C LEU A 23 12.86 -20.80 -16.04
N GLY A 24 12.60 -21.81 -15.21
CA GLY A 24 13.63 -22.66 -14.62
C GLY A 24 13.15 -23.37 -13.35
N GLN A 25 14.10 -23.90 -12.60
CA GLN A 25 13.84 -24.52 -11.31
C GLN A 25 13.57 -23.44 -10.26
N VAL A 26 12.39 -23.47 -9.65
CA VAL A 26 12.02 -22.58 -8.56
C VAL A 26 12.31 -23.25 -7.22
N VAL A 27 13.04 -22.54 -6.36
CA VAL A 27 13.29 -22.92 -4.97
C VAL A 27 12.77 -21.80 -4.07
N THR A 28 11.81 -22.11 -3.22
CA THR A 28 11.24 -21.15 -2.27
C THR A 28 11.87 -21.31 -0.89
N LEU A 29 12.21 -20.19 -0.25
CA LEU A 29 12.79 -20.12 1.08
C LEU A 29 12.14 -19.00 1.89
N PRO A 30 12.00 -19.13 3.23
CA PRO A 30 11.60 -18.00 4.06
C PRO A 30 12.56 -16.82 3.86
N GLY A 31 12.01 -15.61 3.64
CA GLY A 31 12.83 -14.46 3.27
C GLY A 31 13.95 -14.11 4.26
N LYS A 32 13.80 -14.48 5.56
CA LYS A 32 14.86 -14.32 6.58
C LYS A 32 15.96 -15.39 6.48
N GLU A 33 15.71 -16.50 5.79
CA GLU A 33 16.62 -17.63 5.62
C GLU A 33 17.38 -17.61 4.29
N ILE A 34 17.06 -16.66 3.40
CA ILE A 34 17.81 -16.45 2.16
C ILE A 34 19.16 -15.84 2.52
N ASP A 35 20.21 -16.62 2.33
CA ASP A 35 21.60 -16.30 2.67
C ASP A 35 22.55 -16.45 1.47
N ALA A 36 23.84 -16.17 1.69
CA ALA A 36 24.85 -16.18 0.63
C ALA A 36 25.08 -17.59 0.02
N ASP A 37 24.82 -18.65 0.79
CA ASP A 37 24.99 -20.03 0.29
C ASP A 37 23.82 -20.42 -0.61
N SER A 38 22.59 -20.07 -0.21
CA SER A 38 21.37 -20.33 -1.00
C SER A 38 21.35 -19.66 -2.35
N VAL A 39 21.96 -18.44 -2.48
CA VAL A 39 21.98 -17.69 -3.74
C VAL A 39 23.25 -17.94 -4.58
N ARG A 40 24.23 -18.70 -4.08
CA ARG A 40 25.54 -18.87 -4.70
C ARG A 40 25.49 -19.29 -6.18
N HIS A 41 24.63 -20.24 -6.49
CA HIS A 41 24.51 -20.84 -7.84
C HIS A 41 23.18 -20.48 -8.52
N ALA A 42 22.40 -19.58 -7.95
CA ALA A 42 21.13 -19.17 -8.53
C ALA A 42 21.32 -18.10 -9.61
N ASP A 43 20.46 -18.11 -10.63
CA ASP A 43 20.45 -17.14 -11.74
C ASP A 43 19.59 -15.91 -11.40
N ALA A 44 18.51 -16.08 -10.64
CA ALA A 44 17.64 -14.99 -10.24
C ALA A 44 17.25 -15.08 -8.76
N LEU A 45 17.09 -13.91 -8.14
CA LEU A 45 16.63 -13.75 -6.78
C LEU A 45 15.36 -12.88 -6.77
N ILE A 46 14.24 -13.43 -6.26
CA ILE A 46 12.97 -12.72 -6.15
C ILE A 46 12.61 -12.60 -4.66
N VAL A 47 12.52 -11.38 -4.18
CA VAL A 47 12.37 -11.11 -2.74
C VAL A 47 11.12 -10.31 -2.39
N ARG A 48 10.81 -10.32 -1.11
CA ARG A 48 9.94 -9.37 -0.42
C ARG A 48 10.77 -8.56 0.58
N SER A 49 10.11 -7.90 1.51
CA SER A 49 10.75 -6.92 2.42
C SER A 49 11.67 -7.51 3.50
N ARG A 50 11.72 -8.83 3.69
CA ARG A 50 12.48 -9.45 4.79
C ARG A 50 13.91 -9.89 4.43
N THR A 51 14.22 -9.98 3.15
CA THR A 51 15.55 -10.34 2.63
C THR A 51 16.38 -9.09 2.41
N GLN A 52 17.50 -8.94 3.12
CA GLN A 52 18.43 -7.83 2.90
C GLN A 52 19.30 -8.12 1.67
N VAL A 53 19.06 -7.43 0.57
CA VAL A 53 19.80 -7.59 -0.68
C VAL A 53 20.94 -6.58 -0.73
N ASN A 54 22.13 -7.04 -0.43
CA ASN A 54 23.35 -6.22 -0.29
C ASN A 54 24.60 -6.99 -0.70
N ALA A 55 25.76 -6.38 -0.51
CA ALA A 55 27.06 -6.99 -0.82
C ALA A 55 27.30 -8.31 -0.08
N SER A 56 26.89 -8.45 1.19
CA SER A 56 27.12 -9.67 1.96
C SER A 56 26.35 -10.86 1.38
N LEU A 57 25.15 -10.64 0.86
CA LEU A 57 24.34 -11.66 0.21
C LEU A 57 24.87 -12.03 -1.17
N LEU A 58 25.28 -11.03 -1.99
CA LEU A 58 25.46 -11.24 -3.42
C LEU A 58 26.93 -11.34 -3.89
N LYS A 59 27.93 -11.05 -3.05
CA LYS A 59 29.34 -10.90 -3.45
C LYS A 59 29.91 -12.10 -4.24
N ASN A 60 29.51 -13.32 -3.92
CA ASN A 60 30.01 -14.53 -4.56
C ASN A 60 28.90 -15.34 -5.24
N SER A 61 27.79 -14.69 -5.59
CA SER A 61 26.66 -15.33 -6.24
C SER A 61 26.74 -15.28 -7.76
N ALA A 62 26.02 -16.19 -8.42
CA ALA A 62 25.83 -16.20 -9.86
C ALA A 62 24.59 -15.37 -10.30
N ILE A 63 23.98 -14.59 -9.41
CA ILE A 63 22.75 -13.85 -9.65
C ILE A 63 22.89 -12.87 -10.81
N GLN A 64 22.03 -13.03 -11.82
CA GLN A 64 21.92 -12.21 -13.02
C GLN A 64 20.71 -11.27 -13.00
N PHE A 65 19.81 -11.41 -12.02
CA PHE A 65 18.62 -10.59 -11.88
C PHE A 65 18.13 -10.58 -10.42
N VAL A 66 17.74 -9.40 -9.95
CA VAL A 66 17.05 -9.24 -8.66
C VAL A 66 15.68 -8.61 -8.90
N GLY A 67 14.62 -9.22 -8.35
CA GLY A 67 13.27 -8.70 -8.38
C GLY A 67 12.71 -8.51 -6.98
N SER A 68 12.09 -7.35 -6.72
CA SER A 68 11.32 -7.11 -5.49
C SER A 68 9.83 -7.04 -5.82
N THR A 69 9.03 -7.93 -5.23
CA THR A 69 7.57 -7.97 -5.44
C THR A 69 6.82 -7.00 -4.52
N VAL A 70 7.55 -6.12 -3.83
CA VAL A 70 7.02 -5.08 -2.96
C VAL A 70 7.48 -3.69 -3.41
N VAL A 71 6.79 -2.65 -2.93
CA VAL A 71 7.05 -1.26 -3.30
C VAL A 71 8.25 -0.65 -2.55
N GLY A 72 8.37 -0.96 -1.24
CA GLY A 72 9.47 -0.46 -0.42
C GLY A 72 10.83 -0.99 -0.88
N LEU A 73 11.87 -0.16 -0.85
CA LEU A 73 13.22 -0.48 -1.29
C LEU A 73 14.25 -0.43 -0.18
N ASP A 74 13.83 -0.26 1.05
CA ASP A 74 14.69 -0.08 2.24
C ASP A 74 15.63 -1.29 2.48
N HIS A 75 15.25 -2.46 1.97
CA HIS A 75 16.00 -3.72 2.06
C HIS A 75 16.92 -3.99 0.84
N ILE A 76 17.01 -3.07 -0.12
CA ILE A 76 17.74 -3.24 -1.39
C ILE A 76 18.89 -2.23 -1.51
N ASP A 77 20.13 -2.71 -1.53
CA ASP A 77 21.29 -1.88 -1.90
C ASP A 77 21.35 -1.67 -3.42
N GLN A 78 20.56 -0.71 -3.90
CA GLN A 78 20.52 -0.37 -5.33
C GLN A 78 21.88 0.11 -5.87
N THR A 79 22.70 0.73 -5.02
CA THR A 79 24.05 1.19 -5.39
C THR A 79 24.96 0.01 -5.71
N TYR A 80 24.89 -1.04 -4.87
CA TYR A 80 25.62 -2.28 -5.12
C TYR A 80 25.17 -2.94 -6.43
N LEU A 81 23.85 -3.12 -6.62
CA LEU A 81 23.30 -3.73 -7.84
C LEU A 81 23.71 -2.98 -9.11
N HIS A 82 23.60 -1.66 -9.10
CA HIS A 82 24.00 -0.82 -10.23
C HIS A 82 25.51 -0.93 -10.52
N ARG A 83 26.36 -0.88 -9.48
CA ARG A 83 27.83 -1.00 -9.63
C ARG A 83 28.24 -2.34 -10.21
N HIS A 84 27.55 -3.42 -9.86
CA HIS A 84 27.81 -4.77 -10.35
C HIS A 84 27.03 -5.13 -11.61
N ARG A 85 26.29 -4.18 -12.20
CA ARG A 85 25.47 -4.36 -13.41
C ARG A 85 24.47 -5.51 -13.28
N ILE A 86 23.93 -5.73 -12.08
CA ILE A 86 22.84 -6.69 -11.84
C ILE A 86 21.51 -5.99 -12.13
N PRO A 87 20.78 -6.40 -13.17
CA PRO A 87 19.45 -5.86 -13.45
C PRO A 87 18.53 -6.01 -12.23
N PHE A 88 17.89 -4.91 -11.87
CA PHE A 88 16.96 -4.86 -10.75
C PHE A 88 15.60 -4.33 -11.18
N TYR A 89 14.54 -4.94 -10.68
CA TYR A 89 13.17 -4.45 -10.86
C TYR A 89 12.39 -4.54 -9.57
N SER A 90 11.65 -3.47 -9.25
CA SER A 90 10.69 -3.42 -8.14
C SER A 90 9.28 -3.17 -8.67
N ALA A 91 8.31 -3.86 -8.10
CA ALA A 91 6.90 -3.78 -8.47
C ALA A 91 6.24 -2.49 -7.96
N GLN A 92 6.77 -1.33 -8.36
CA GLN A 92 6.27 -0.03 -7.93
C GLN A 92 4.80 0.17 -8.31
N GLY A 93 3.96 0.46 -7.31
CA GLY A 93 2.54 0.70 -7.49
C GLY A 93 1.66 -0.56 -7.53
N CYS A 94 2.22 -1.77 -7.37
CA CYS A 94 1.44 -3.01 -7.39
C CYS A 94 0.32 -3.05 -6.34
N ASN A 95 0.51 -2.40 -5.19
CA ASN A 95 -0.43 -2.34 -4.08
C ASN A 95 -1.20 -1.01 -3.96
N ALA A 96 -1.04 -0.12 -4.93
CA ALA A 96 -1.57 1.23 -4.81
C ALA A 96 -3.10 1.27 -4.67
N ASN A 97 -3.81 0.39 -5.39
CA ASN A 97 -5.26 0.32 -5.30
C ASN A 97 -5.74 -0.26 -3.96
N SER A 98 -5.07 -1.29 -3.45
CA SER A 98 -5.33 -1.84 -2.12
C SER A 98 -5.22 -0.77 -1.03
N VAL A 99 -4.12 0.01 -1.03
CA VAL A 99 -3.95 1.12 -0.06
C VAL A 99 -5.03 2.19 -0.24
N ALA A 100 -5.38 2.55 -1.48
CA ALA A 100 -6.44 3.53 -1.74
C ALA A 100 -7.80 3.05 -1.23
N GLU A 101 -8.14 1.77 -1.40
CA GLU A 101 -9.37 1.17 -0.87
C GLU A 101 -9.39 1.15 0.66
N PHE A 102 -8.25 0.81 1.31
CA PHE A 102 -8.11 0.91 2.76
C PHE A 102 -8.37 2.34 3.27
N ILE A 103 -7.77 3.36 2.64
CA ILE A 103 -7.98 4.76 3.01
C ILE A 103 -9.44 5.15 2.88
N ILE A 104 -10.09 4.83 1.76
CA ILE A 104 -11.51 5.17 1.56
C ILE A 104 -12.39 4.43 2.58
N SER A 105 -12.14 3.15 2.85
CA SER A 105 -12.87 2.41 3.88
C SER A 105 -12.70 3.04 5.26
N ALA A 106 -11.48 3.45 5.63
CA ALA A 106 -11.22 4.15 6.89
C ALA A 106 -11.95 5.50 6.98
N LEU A 107 -12.05 6.27 5.88
CA LEU A 107 -12.80 7.53 5.84
C LEU A 107 -14.28 7.32 6.11
N PHE A 108 -14.89 6.31 5.50
CA PHE A 108 -16.30 6.00 5.69
C PHE A 108 -16.60 5.49 7.09
N ASP A 109 -15.71 4.69 7.64
CA ASP A 109 -15.80 4.19 9.01
C ASP A 109 -15.68 5.31 10.04
N LEU A 110 -14.72 6.22 9.89
CA LEU A 110 -14.56 7.42 10.72
C LEU A 110 -15.82 8.33 10.66
N ALA A 111 -16.38 8.50 9.45
CA ALA A 111 -17.56 9.33 9.23
C ALA A 111 -18.79 8.77 9.95
N GLU A 112 -18.97 7.45 9.95
CA GLU A 112 -20.01 6.78 10.71
C GLU A 112 -19.78 6.93 12.23
N HIS A 113 -18.56 6.64 12.69
CA HIS A 113 -18.23 6.69 14.12
C HIS A 113 -18.39 8.08 14.74
N HIS A 114 -17.93 9.11 14.02
CA HIS A 114 -17.97 10.51 14.48
C HIS A 114 -19.18 11.29 13.95
N SER A 115 -20.10 10.65 13.25
CA SER A 115 -21.36 11.22 12.76
C SER A 115 -21.20 12.48 11.92
N PHE A 116 -20.34 12.43 10.88
CA PHE A 116 -20.17 13.53 9.92
C PHE A 116 -20.32 13.06 8.46
N GLU A 117 -20.67 14.00 7.58
CA GLU A 117 -20.77 13.77 6.13
C GLU A 117 -19.44 14.05 5.44
N LEU A 118 -18.89 13.05 4.73
CA LEU A 118 -17.61 13.17 4.01
C LEU A 118 -17.64 14.23 2.92
N THR A 119 -18.77 14.45 2.27
CA THR A 119 -18.95 15.49 1.23
C THR A 119 -18.83 16.91 1.75
N GLN A 120 -18.94 17.11 3.08
CA GLN A 120 -18.75 18.39 3.76
C GLN A 120 -17.33 18.57 4.28
N LYS A 121 -16.44 17.59 4.05
CA LYS A 121 -15.06 17.59 4.53
C LYS A 121 -14.08 17.78 3.38
N THR A 122 -12.91 18.29 3.73
CA THR A 122 -11.76 18.43 2.84
C THR A 122 -10.71 17.40 3.19
N LEU A 123 -10.24 16.67 2.19
CA LEU A 123 -9.17 15.68 2.29
C LEU A 123 -7.86 16.25 1.76
N GLY A 124 -6.89 16.47 2.64
CA GLY A 124 -5.52 16.82 2.29
C GLY A 124 -4.71 15.57 1.95
N ILE A 125 -4.23 15.47 0.71
CA ILE A 125 -3.47 14.33 0.19
C ILE A 125 -2.02 14.78 -0.02
N VAL A 126 -1.12 14.31 0.83
CA VAL A 126 0.31 14.63 0.79
C VAL A 126 1.06 13.49 0.08
N GLY A 127 1.60 13.78 -1.09
CA GLY A 127 2.13 12.77 -2.02
C GLY A 127 1.06 12.22 -2.96
N VAL A 128 1.11 12.64 -4.24
CA VAL A 128 0.11 12.28 -5.28
C VAL A 128 0.74 11.34 -6.31
N GLY A 129 1.51 10.37 -5.82
CA GLY A 129 2.14 9.30 -6.61
C GLY A 129 1.15 8.18 -6.99
N ASN A 130 1.62 6.93 -6.97
CA ASN A 130 0.77 5.78 -7.33
C ASN A 130 -0.45 5.64 -6.43
N VAL A 131 -0.29 5.80 -5.12
CA VAL A 131 -1.39 5.70 -4.14
C VAL A 131 -2.23 6.97 -4.13
N GLY A 132 -1.62 8.14 -3.86
CA GLY A 132 -2.36 9.38 -3.65
C GLY A 132 -3.25 9.80 -4.82
N LYS A 133 -2.84 9.50 -6.07
CA LYS A 133 -3.71 9.73 -7.24
C LYS A 133 -4.98 8.87 -7.23
N LEU A 134 -4.88 7.60 -6.77
CA LEU A 134 -6.05 6.71 -6.68
C LEU A 134 -6.95 7.10 -5.52
N VAL A 135 -6.39 7.52 -4.39
CA VAL A 135 -7.15 8.10 -3.27
C VAL A 135 -7.90 9.33 -3.74
N ALA A 136 -7.24 10.28 -4.43
CA ALA A 136 -7.88 11.48 -4.96
C ALA A 136 -9.00 11.16 -5.97
N GLN A 137 -8.77 10.17 -6.85
CA GLN A 137 -9.77 9.74 -7.82
C GLN A 137 -11.01 9.15 -7.14
N LYS A 138 -10.82 8.22 -6.20
CA LYS A 138 -11.93 7.59 -5.45
C LYS A 138 -12.65 8.62 -4.59
N ALA A 139 -11.93 9.48 -3.88
CA ALA A 139 -12.51 10.56 -3.06
C ALA A 139 -13.39 11.51 -3.89
N ARG A 140 -12.92 11.95 -5.05
CA ARG A 140 -13.71 12.81 -5.97
C ARG A 140 -14.95 12.09 -6.51
N THR A 141 -14.85 10.81 -6.85
CA THR A 141 -16.01 9.99 -7.24
C THR A 141 -17.08 9.98 -6.15
N LEU A 142 -16.66 10.08 -4.90
CA LEU A 142 -17.52 10.10 -3.70
C LEU A 142 -17.95 11.54 -3.29
N GLY A 143 -17.59 12.55 -4.08
CA GLY A 143 -17.94 13.94 -3.82
C GLY A 143 -17.11 14.61 -2.72
N ILE A 144 -15.99 14.04 -2.31
CA ILE A 144 -15.10 14.60 -1.28
C ILE A 144 -14.17 15.63 -1.91
N ASN A 145 -14.05 16.81 -1.32
CA ASN A 145 -13.12 17.85 -1.75
C ASN A 145 -11.68 17.45 -1.41
N CYS A 146 -10.74 17.65 -2.36
CA CYS A 146 -9.35 17.26 -2.18
C CYS A 146 -8.40 18.43 -2.36
N LEU A 147 -7.48 18.64 -1.41
CA LEU A 147 -6.28 19.45 -1.53
C LEU A 147 -5.09 18.52 -1.80
N LEU A 148 -4.37 18.78 -2.90
CA LEU A 148 -3.28 17.91 -3.35
C LEU A 148 -1.94 18.60 -3.14
N ASN A 149 -0.98 17.91 -2.48
CA ASN A 149 0.38 18.40 -2.30
C ASN A 149 1.39 17.37 -2.83
N ASP A 150 2.15 17.72 -3.86
CA ASP A 150 3.26 16.93 -4.40
C ASP A 150 4.28 17.83 -5.08
N PRO A 151 5.15 18.53 -4.34
CA PRO A 151 6.12 19.46 -4.90
C PRO A 151 7.04 18.84 -5.97
N PRO A 152 7.57 17.59 -5.83
CA PRO A 152 8.34 16.95 -6.87
C PRO A 152 7.59 16.83 -8.21
N ARG A 153 6.30 16.49 -8.19
CA ARG A 153 5.49 16.40 -9.41
C ARG A 153 5.17 17.78 -9.96
N GLU A 154 4.85 18.73 -9.11
CA GLU A 154 4.58 20.11 -9.50
C GLU A 154 5.78 20.71 -10.25
N GLU A 155 7.01 20.49 -9.76
CA GLU A 155 8.23 21.01 -10.38
C GLU A 155 8.64 20.25 -11.64
N ALA A 156 8.47 18.92 -11.67
CA ALA A 156 8.90 18.10 -12.80
C ALA A 156 8.05 18.24 -14.06
N GLU A 157 6.83 18.74 -13.94
CA GLU A 157 5.85 18.73 -15.03
C GLU A 157 5.25 20.12 -15.39
N PRO A 158 6.06 21.21 -15.60
CA PRO A 158 5.49 22.55 -15.88
C PRO A 158 4.58 22.59 -17.11
N ARG A 159 4.87 21.77 -18.15
CA ARG A 159 4.03 21.64 -19.36
C ARG A 159 2.86 20.66 -19.18
N LYS A 160 2.98 19.70 -18.26
CA LYS A 160 1.91 18.75 -17.92
C LYS A 160 0.95 19.34 -16.88
N ASN A 161 1.31 20.44 -16.20
CA ASN A 161 0.40 21.16 -15.31
C ASN A 161 -0.89 21.59 -16.02
N VAL A 162 -0.84 21.96 -17.30
CA VAL A 162 -2.05 22.24 -18.09
C VAL A 162 -2.92 20.99 -18.26
N LEU A 163 -2.30 19.83 -18.49
CA LEU A 163 -3.00 18.54 -18.57
C LEU A 163 -3.41 18.02 -17.19
N ALA A 164 -2.62 18.29 -16.15
CA ALA A 164 -2.96 17.97 -14.76
C ALA A 164 -4.12 18.83 -14.28
N GLN A 165 -4.12 20.12 -14.58
CA GLN A 165 -5.24 21.03 -14.33
C GLN A 165 -6.51 20.62 -15.09
N ALA A 166 -6.39 20.18 -16.33
CA ALA A 166 -7.51 19.64 -17.11
C ALA A 166 -8.08 18.33 -16.50
N ARG A 167 -7.26 17.60 -15.68
CA ARG A 167 -7.69 16.45 -14.89
C ARG A 167 -8.15 16.82 -13.47
N GLY A 168 -8.20 18.12 -13.13
CA GLY A 168 -8.52 18.59 -11.78
C GLY A 168 -7.41 18.36 -10.75
N GLU A 169 -6.17 18.13 -11.17
CA GLU A 169 -5.00 18.00 -10.29
C GLU A 169 -4.35 19.38 -10.07
N ASN A 170 -4.95 20.20 -9.22
CA ASN A 170 -4.34 21.45 -8.78
C ASN A 170 -3.53 21.17 -7.49
N PHE A 171 -2.21 21.39 -7.56
CA PHE A 171 -1.34 21.26 -6.38
C PHE A 171 -1.39 22.55 -5.55
N VAL A 172 -1.34 22.36 -4.23
CA VAL A 172 -1.28 23.43 -3.23
C VAL A 172 -0.03 23.28 -2.39
N SER A 173 0.37 24.35 -1.69
CA SER A 173 1.46 24.30 -0.72
C SER A 173 1.16 23.28 0.39
N LEU A 174 2.20 22.73 1.04
CA LEU A 174 2.00 21.87 2.20
C LEU A 174 1.23 22.60 3.31
N THR A 175 1.53 23.87 3.58
CA THR A 175 0.82 24.67 4.58
C THR A 175 -0.68 24.76 4.30
N GLU A 176 -1.06 24.96 3.05
CA GLU A 176 -2.45 24.97 2.64
C GLU A 176 -3.08 23.58 2.73
N CYS A 177 -2.38 22.53 2.29
CA CYS A 177 -2.85 21.14 2.40
C CYS A 177 -3.13 20.75 3.86
N LEU A 178 -2.30 21.21 4.81
CA LEU A 178 -2.47 20.94 6.24
C LEU A 178 -3.68 21.63 6.87
N THR A 179 -4.38 22.52 6.16
CA THR A 179 -5.65 23.11 6.65
C THR A 179 -6.86 22.20 6.44
N ALA A 180 -6.71 21.10 5.71
CA ALA A 180 -7.80 20.15 5.44
C ALA A 180 -8.31 19.48 6.73
N ASP A 181 -9.60 19.10 6.76
CA ASP A 181 -10.20 18.38 7.89
C ASP A 181 -9.57 17.02 8.14
N ILE A 182 -9.15 16.35 7.06
CA ILE A 182 -8.55 15.02 7.11
C ILE A 182 -7.25 15.05 6.32
N LEU A 183 -6.17 14.55 6.91
CA LEU A 183 -4.84 14.50 6.30
C LEU A 183 -4.43 13.06 6.04
N THR A 184 -3.98 12.74 4.83
CA THR A 184 -3.46 11.43 4.49
C THR A 184 -2.15 11.52 3.73
N PHE A 185 -1.17 10.70 4.13
CA PHE A 185 0.20 10.76 3.65
C PHE A 185 0.52 9.56 2.76
N HIS A 186 1.11 9.82 1.57
CA HIS A 186 1.45 8.81 0.56
C HIS A 186 2.83 9.06 -0.06
N THR A 187 3.73 9.68 0.68
CA THR A 187 5.11 9.94 0.24
C THR A 187 6.03 8.76 0.55
N PRO A 188 7.11 8.53 -0.22
CA PRO A 188 8.20 7.69 0.24
C PRO A 188 8.88 8.34 1.45
N LEU A 189 9.61 7.56 2.26
CA LEU A 189 10.47 8.10 3.31
C LEU A 189 11.83 8.46 2.70
N THR A 190 12.18 9.75 2.69
CA THR A 190 13.47 10.26 2.23
C THR A 190 14.14 11.08 3.33
N GLN A 191 15.42 10.82 3.59
CA GLN A 191 16.16 11.47 4.67
C GLN A 191 16.89 12.74 4.24
N THR A 192 17.14 12.88 2.94
CA THR A 192 17.94 13.96 2.34
C THR A 192 17.26 14.51 1.08
N GLY A 193 17.83 15.59 0.53
CA GLY A 193 17.36 16.23 -0.70
C GLY A 193 16.38 17.37 -0.45
N LYS A 194 16.02 18.07 -1.53
CA LYS A 194 15.15 19.24 -1.50
C LYS A 194 13.76 18.94 -0.91
N HIS A 195 13.22 17.76 -1.23
CA HIS A 195 11.90 17.30 -0.82
C HIS A 195 12.01 16.16 0.19
N LYS A 196 12.87 16.34 1.21
CA LYS A 196 12.98 15.41 2.34
C LYS A 196 11.61 15.19 3.00
N THR A 197 11.26 13.93 3.28
CA THR A 197 9.99 13.55 3.89
C THR A 197 10.09 13.00 5.30
N LEU A 198 11.31 12.72 5.79
CA LEU A 198 11.53 12.42 7.21
C LEU A 198 11.06 13.60 8.07
N ASN A 199 10.14 13.34 8.99
CA ASN A 199 9.46 14.35 9.80
C ASN A 199 8.81 15.47 8.93
N LEU A 200 8.20 15.07 7.81
CA LEU A 200 7.48 16.01 6.95
C LEU A 200 6.36 16.72 7.72
N LEU A 201 5.62 16.00 8.55
CA LEU A 201 4.77 16.57 9.59
C LEU A 201 5.59 16.63 10.88
N SER A 202 6.39 17.72 11.01
CA SER A 202 7.31 17.95 12.12
C SER A 202 6.57 18.32 13.41
N ALA A 203 7.30 18.39 14.54
CA ALA A 203 6.74 18.81 15.82
C ALA A 203 6.11 20.21 15.75
N GLU A 204 6.74 21.16 15.02
CA GLU A 204 6.23 22.52 14.84
C GLU A 204 4.94 22.55 14.00
N ARG A 205 4.85 21.69 12.98
CA ARG A 205 3.63 21.57 12.15
C ARG A 205 2.51 20.87 12.91
N LEU A 206 2.83 19.88 13.73
CA LEU A 206 1.86 19.20 14.59
C LEU A 206 1.21 20.17 15.60
N GLN A 207 1.93 21.19 16.09
CA GLN A 207 1.35 22.25 16.94
C GLN A 207 0.28 23.10 16.21
N GLN A 208 0.26 23.08 14.87
CA GLN A 208 -0.74 23.82 14.07
C GLN A 208 -1.99 22.99 13.78
N ILE A 209 -1.94 21.68 14.01
CA ILE A 209 -3.07 20.75 13.84
C ILE A 209 -4.17 21.11 14.83
N LYS A 210 -5.40 21.06 14.36
CA LYS A 210 -6.58 21.40 15.17
C LYS A 210 -7.24 20.15 15.73
N PRO A 211 -7.92 20.23 16.89
CA PRO A 211 -8.54 19.07 17.55
C PRO A 211 -9.61 18.36 16.73
N HIS A 212 -10.19 19.02 15.73
CA HIS A 212 -11.19 18.42 14.85
C HIS A 212 -10.59 17.71 13.63
N GLN A 213 -9.28 17.84 13.40
CA GLN A 213 -8.62 17.21 12.26
C GLN A 213 -8.33 15.72 12.52
N ILE A 214 -8.30 14.96 11.45
CA ILE A 214 -7.98 13.53 11.43
C ILE A 214 -6.65 13.34 10.70
N ILE A 215 -5.80 12.47 11.22
CA ILE A 215 -4.51 12.13 10.60
C ILE A 215 -4.47 10.65 10.25
N ILE A 216 -4.14 10.34 8.99
CA ILE A 216 -4.02 8.97 8.46
C ILE A 216 -2.61 8.77 7.93
N ASN A 217 -1.89 7.75 8.44
CA ASN A 217 -0.58 7.35 7.91
C ASN A 217 -0.58 5.88 7.47
N ALA A 218 -0.70 5.66 6.18
CA ALA A 218 -0.51 4.35 5.52
C ALA A 218 0.65 4.40 4.50
N ALA A 219 1.63 5.27 4.72
CA ALA A 219 2.79 5.43 3.85
C ALA A 219 4.06 4.82 4.46
N ARG A 220 4.69 5.49 5.43
CA ARG A 220 5.87 5.02 6.18
C ARG A 220 5.88 5.64 7.57
N GLY A 221 6.42 4.90 8.56
CA GLY A 221 6.87 5.50 9.81
C GLY A 221 7.94 6.56 9.56
N GLY A 222 8.06 7.53 10.45
CA GLY A 222 9.02 8.63 10.33
C GLY A 222 8.61 9.77 9.38
N ILE A 223 7.53 9.66 8.61
CA ILE A 223 6.97 10.80 7.86
C ILE A 223 6.33 11.81 8.81
N ILE A 224 5.69 11.33 9.86
CA ILE A 224 5.13 12.12 10.96
C ILE A 224 6.03 11.92 12.18
N HIS A 225 6.37 12.97 12.88
CA HIS A 225 7.18 12.90 14.09
C HIS A 225 6.38 12.26 15.24
N GLU A 226 6.53 10.96 15.48
CA GLU A 226 5.66 10.16 16.35
C GLU A 226 5.59 10.67 17.79
N THR A 227 6.73 11.07 18.38
CA THR A 227 6.74 11.59 19.76
C THR A 227 5.90 12.85 19.92
N ALA A 228 5.91 13.74 18.94
CA ALA A 228 5.08 14.96 18.97
C ALA A 228 3.62 14.63 18.60
N TRP A 229 3.38 13.63 17.76
CA TRP A 229 2.03 13.19 17.38
C TRP A 229 1.26 12.66 18.59
N VAL A 230 1.91 11.91 19.49
CA VAL A 230 1.31 11.46 20.76
C VAL A 230 0.75 12.62 21.58
N GLN A 231 1.41 13.79 21.55
CA GLN A 231 1.01 14.98 22.29
C GLN A 231 -0.01 15.86 21.54
N THR A 232 -0.28 15.53 20.28
CA THR A 232 -1.17 16.33 19.42
C THR A 232 -2.62 15.89 19.59
N GLN A 233 -3.46 16.83 19.99
CA GLN A 233 -4.90 16.56 20.06
C GLN A 233 -5.51 16.54 18.64
N THR A 234 -6.10 15.42 18.27
CA THR A 234 -6.81 15.20 17.01
C THR A 234 -8.19 14.58 17.27
N LEU A 235 -9.09 14.63 16.29
CA LEU A 235 -10.35 13.91 16.38
C LEU A 235 -10.13 12.39 16.33
N ALA A 236 -9.25 11.94 15.44
CA ALA A 236 -8.86 10.53 15.32
C ALA A 236 -7.52 10.38 14.60
N ASN A 237 -6.84 9.26 14.89
CA ASN A 237 -5.62 8.84 14.19
C ASN A 237 -5.82 7.44 13.61
N VAL A 238 -5.53 7.26 12.30
CA VAL A 238 -5.49 5.95 11.65
C VAL A 238 -4.06 5.67 11.25
N ILE A 239 -3.48 4.60 11.78
CA ILE A 239 -2.05 4.33 11.64
C ILE A 239 -1.84 2.90 11.17
N ASP A 240 -1.36 2.76 9.93
CA ASP A 240 -0.94 1.48 9.36
C ASP A 240 0.58 1.32 9.34
N CYS A 241 1.32 2.43 9.22
CA CYS A 241 2.78 2.44 9.16
C CYS A 241 3.38 3.21 10.34
N TRP A 242 4.33 2.58 11.05
CA TRP A 242 4.90 3.04 12.31
C TRP A 242 6.42 3.17 12.23
N GLU A 243 7.01 3.99 13.09
CA GLU A 243 8.44 3.90 13.35
C GLU A 243 8.76 2.57 14.05
N ASP A 244 9.97 2.06 13.83
CA ASP A 244 10.54 0.86 14.49
C ASP A 244 9.69 -0.42 14.44
N GLU A 245 8.89 -0.61 13.37
CA GLU A 245 8.13 -1.85 13.16
C GLU A 245 8.99 -3.11 13.32
N PRO A 246 8.55 -4.12 14.07
CA PRO A 246 7.25 -4.29 14.72
C PRO A 246 7.15 -3.73 16.14
N ASN A 247 8.19 -3.06 16.66
CA ASN A 247 8.27 -2.52 18.01
C ASN A 247 7.67 -1.10 18.05
N ILE A 248 6.39 -1.02 17.76
CA ILE A 248 5.66 0.23 17.62
C ILE A 248 5.54 1.01 18.93
N SER A 249 5.39 2.34 18.84
CA SER A 249 5.27 3.25 19.98
C SER A 249 4.01 2.95 20.82
N PRO A 250 4.14 2.53 22.10
CA PRO A 250 2.98 2.22 22.94
C PRO A 250 2.04 3.42 23.12
N PRO A 251 2.54 4.65 23.43
CA PRO A 251 1.65 5.80 23.61
C PRO A 251 0.87 6.14 22.33
N LEU A 252 1.52 6.11 21.16
CA LEU A 252 0.85 6.40 19.89
C LEU A 252 -0.18 5.32 19.54
N TYR A 253 0.15 4.04 19.76
CA TYR A 253 -0.76 2.93 19.57
C TYR A 253 -2.04 3.07 20.42
N GLN A 254 -1.90 3.50 21.68
CA GLN A 254 -3.04 3.69 22.56
C GLN A 254 -3.99 4.81 22.11
N THR A 255 -3.45 5.84 21.43
CA THR A 255 -4.26 6.97 20.91
C THR A 255 -4.88 6.71 19.54
N ALA A 256 -4.45 5.65 18.84
CA ALA A 256 -4.97 5.35 17.51
C ALA A 256 -6.41 4.86 17.56
N TYR A 257 -7.26 5.47 16.75
CA TYR A 257 -8.60 4.98 16.45
C TYR A 257 -8.56 3.63 15.75
N LEU A 258 -7.72 3.54 14.71
CA LEU A 258 -7.38 2.29 14.03
C LEU A 258 -5.86 2.14 14.01
N ALA A 259 -5.37 1.01 14.53
CA ALA A 259 -3.97 0.60 14.53
C ALA A 259 -3.83 -0.70 13.76
N THR A 260 -3.20 -0.68 12.60
CA THR A 260 -3.03 -1.87 11.77
C THR A 260 -1.54 -2.17 11.53
N PRO A 261 -1.16 -3.44 11.31
CA PRO A 261 0.24 -3.84 11.25
C PRO A 261 0.82 -3.74 9.84
N HIS A 262 0.79 -2.56 9.21
CA HIS A 262 1.31 -2.28 7.88
C HIS A 262 0.75 -3.23 6.82
N ILE A 263 -0.58 -3.28 6.72
CA ILE A 263 -1.32 -4.23 5.87
C ILE A 263 -2.22 -3.56 4.83
N ALA A 264 -2.32 -2.24 4.81
CA ALA A 264 -3.19 -1.52 3.86
C ALA A 264 -2.98 -1.95 2.39
N GLY A 265 -1.76 -2.35 2.03
CA GLY A 265 -1.39 -2.86 0.71
C GLY A 265 -1.38 -4.38 0.57
N HIS A 266 -2.03 -5.15 1.43
CA HIS A 266 -1.87 -6.62 1.52
C HIS A 266 -2.97 -7.44 0.83
N SER A 267 -3.81 -6.86 -0.05
CA SER A 267 -4.76 -7.65 -0.84
C SER A 267 -4.05 -8.77 -1.61
N LEU A 268 -4.77 -9.85 -1.91
CA LEU A 268 -4.25 -10.90 -2.78
C LEU A 268 -3.92 -10.35 -4.17
N ASP A 269 -4.77 -9.46 -4.68
CA ASP A 269 -4.59 -8.83 -5.99
C ASP A 269 -3.31 -7.99 -6.05
N ALA A 270 -3.01 -7.20 -5.02
CA ALA A 270 -1.76 -6.45 -4.92
C ALA A 270 -0.53 -7.37 -4.90
N LYS A 271 -0.60 -8.45 -4.12
CA LYS A 271 0.50 -9.43 -4.03
C LYS A 271 0.75 -10.14 -5.37
N ILE A 272 -0.33 -10.55 -6.06
CA ILE A 272 -0.26 -11.17 -7.40
C ILE A 272 0.28 -10.16 -8.42
N ALA A 273 -0.20 -8.92 -8.40
CA ALA A 273 0.30 -7.87 -9.29
C ALA A 273 1.81 -7.67 -9.11
N GLY A 274 2.32 -7.69 -7.87
CA GLY A 274 3.75 -7.62 -7.58
C GLY A 274 4.54 -8.77 -8.21
N SER A 275 4.07 -10.01 -8.02
CA SER A 275 4.68 -11.21 -8.63
C SER A 275 4.66 -11.13 -10.15
N GLN A 276 3.53 -10.75 -10.74
CA GLN A 276 3.35 -10.65 -12.19
C GLN A 276 4.23 -9.56 -12.83
N MET A 277 4.38 -8.41 -12.17
CA MET A 277 5.23 -7.32 -12.67
C MET A 277 6.69 -7.75 -12.71
N VAL A 278 7.20 -8.36 -11.64
CA VAL A 278 8.57 -8.90 -11.58
C VAL A 278 8.77 -9.99 -12.62
N TYR A 279 7.84 -10.92 -12.73
CA TYR A 279 7.86 -12.00 -13.71
C TYR A 279 7.94 -11.49 -15.16
N LYS A 280 7.07 -10.55 -15.54
CA LYS A 280 7.10 -9.96 -16.88
C LYS A 280 8.43 -9.26 -17.18
N HIS A 281 9.00 -8.59 -16.16
CA HIS A 281 10.29 -7.93 -16.32
C HIS A 281 11.44 -8.94 -16.46
N LEU A 282 11.46 -10.01 -15.67
CA LEU A 282 12.42 -11.11 -15.79
C LEU A 282 12.32 -11.79 -17.15
N CYS A 283 11.12 -12.06 -17.65
CA CYS A 283 10.91 -12.57 -19.02
C CYS A 283 11.57 -11.66 -20.06
N LYS A 284 11.40 -10.33 -19.92
CA LYS A 284 12.04 -9.36 -20.82
C LYS A 284 13.58 -9.42 -20.72
N VAL A 285 14.15 -9.49 -19.53
CA VAL A 285 15.61 -9.56 -19.31
C VAL A 285 16.18 -10.85 -19.91
N TRP A 286 15.47 -11.95 -19.78
CA TRP A 286 15.90 -13.25 -20.31
C TRP A 286 15.46 -13.53 -21.74
N ASN A 287 14.77 -12.59 -22.39
CA ASN A 287 14.21 -12.72 -23.74
C ASN A 287 13.33 -13.97 -23.90
N VAL A 288 12.44 -14.20 -22.91
CA VAL A 288 11.46 -15.31 -22.89
C VAL A 288 10.05 -14.74 -22.99
N MET A 289 9.17 -15.37 -23.76
CA MET A 289 7.77 -14.96 -23.84
C MET A 289 7.03 -15.27 -22.54
N PRO A 290 6.31 -14.28 -21.95
CA PRO A 290 5.48 -14.53 -20.75
C PRO A 290 4.38 -15.56 -21.02
N GLN A 291 4.01 -16.33 -19.99
CA GLN A 291 2.91 -17.28 -20.01
C GLN A 291 1.89 -16.94 -18.92
N ASP A 292 0.59 -17.05 -19.23
CA ASP A 292 -0.50 -16.73 -18.30
C ASP A 292 -1.22 -17.99 -17.76
N ARG A 293 -0.66 -19.18 -17.98
CA ARG A 293 -1.25 -20.48 -17.55
C ARG A 293 -1.45 -20.61 -16.04
N TRP A 294 -0.73 -19.83 -15.24
CA TRP A 294 -0.82 -19.80 -13.80
C TRP A 294 -2.14 -19.18 -13.27
N GLN A 295 -2.83 -18.38 -14.09
CA GLN A 295 -4.07 -17.71 -13.68
C GLN A 295 -5.17 -18.71 -13.26
N LYS A 296 -5.17 -19.93 -13.81
CA LYS A 296 -6.10 -21.00 -13.43
C LYS A 296 -5.96 -21.49 -11.98
N PHE A 297 -4.87 -21.14 -11.30
CA PHE A 297 -4.63 -21.50 -9.89
C PHE A 297 -5.11 -20.42 -8.93
N LEU A 298 -5.54 -19.27 -9.44
CA LEU A 298 -6.11 -18.23 -8.59
C LEU A 298 -7.42 -18.69 -7.98
N PRO A 299 -7.74 -18.25 -6.75
CA PRO A 299 -9.05 -18.53 -6.17
C PRO A 299 -10.15 -17.89 -7.01
N PRO A 300 -11.35 -18.47 -7.02
CA PRO A 300 -12.50 -17.89 -7.70
C PRO A 300 -12.76 -16.46 -7.16
N PRO A 301 -13.43 -15.61 -7.94
CA PRO A 301 -13.94 -14.34 -7.45
C PRO A 301 -14.79 -14.55 -6.19
N PRO A 302 -14.87 -13.54 -5.29
CA PRO A 302 -15.81 -13.59 -4.18
C PRO A 302 -17.25 -13.78 -4.66
N GLU A 303 -18.07 -14.36 -3.79
CA GLU A 303 -19.51 -14.50 -4.07
C GLU A 303 -20.16 -13.13 -4.33
N PRO A 304 -21.13 -13.04 -5.25
CA PRO A 304 -21.84 -11.82 -5.53
C PRO A 304 -22.51 -11.23 -4.27
N MET A 305 -22.39 -9.92 -4.11
CA MET A 305 -23.00 -9.20 -2.99
C MET A 305 -24.27 -8.49 -3.41
N ASN A 306 -25.29 -8.49 -2.53
CA ASN A 306 -26.46 -7.66 -2.68
C ASN A 306 -26.30 -6.39 -1.84
N VAL A 307 -26.56 -5.24 -2.42
CA VAL A 307 -26.57 -3.98 -1.67
C VAL A 307 -27.84 -3.92 -0.83
N THR A 308 -27.64 -3.76 0.48
CA THR A 308 -28.75 -3.39 1.39
C THR A 308 -28.71 -1.89 1.58
N GLU A 309 -29.64 -1.17 0.97
CA GLU A 309 -29.74 0.27 1.11
C GLU A 309 -29.97 0.67 2.57
N GLN A 310 -29.19 1.63 3.05
CA GLN A 310 -29.30 2.24 4.36
C GLN A 310 -29.99 3.60 4.26
N THR A 311 -30.09 4.32 5.37
CA THR A 311 -30.75 5.64 5.42
C THR A 311 -30.07 6.69 4.56
N THR A 312 -28.77 6.57 4.34
CA THR A 312 -27.98 7.48 3.49
C THR A 312 -27.11 6.71 2.51
N MET A 313 -26.71 7.38 1.41
CA MET A 313 -25.75 6.83 0.45
C MET A 313 -24.41 6.51 1.13
N GLN A 314 -23.95 7.37 2.06
CA GLN A 314 -22.72 7.17 2.81
C GLN A 314 -22.80 5.90 3.66
N ALA A 315 -23.89 5.70 4.41
CA ALA A 315 -24.07 4.49 5.22
C ALA A 315 -24.18 3.22 4.36
N THR A 316 -24.84 3.30 3.19
CA THR A 316 -24.96 2.19 2.23
C THR A 316 -23.58 1.78 1.72
N LEU A 317 -22.74 2.73 1.32
CA LEU A 317 -21.38 2.48 0.84
C LEU A 317 -20.49 1.93 1.96
N ASN A 318 -20.59 2.46 3.19
CA ASN A 318 -19.81 1.95 4.33
C ASN A 318 -20.15 0.48 4.63
N ALA A 319 -21.43 0.13 4.65
CA ALA A 319 -21.87 -1.25 4.85
C ALA A 319 -21.33 -2.19 3.75
N LEU A 320 -21.27 -1.72 2.49
CA LEU A 320 -20.71 -2.49 1.38
C LEU A 320 -19.18 -2.64 1.51
N PHE A 321 -18.45 -1.57 1.83
CA PHE A 321 -16.99 -1.63 1.99
C PHE A 321 -16.58 -2.58 3.11
N ARG A 322 -17.30 -2.57 4.25
CA ARG A 322 -17.08 -3.54 5.34
C ARG A 322 -17.32 -5.00 4.92
N GLN A 323 -18.21 -5.26 3.96
CA GLN A 323 -18.40 -6.62 3.44
C GLN A 323 -17.20 -7.07 2.60
N THR A 324 -16.53 -6.15 1.90
CA THR A 324 -15.32 -6.49 1.12
C THR A 324 -14.11 -6.70 2.02
N HIS A 325 -13.91 -5.84 3.00
CA HIS A 325 -12.82 -5.90 3.97
C HIS A 325 -13.14 -5.08 5.22
N ASP A 326 -13.28 -5.78 6.35
CA ASP A 326 -13.57 -5.17 7.64
C ASP A 326 -12.26 -4.80 8.36
N ILE A 327 -11.84 -3.55 8.22
CA ILE A 327 -10.59 -3.03 8.79
C ILE A 327 -10.54 -3.03 10.32
N HIS A 328 -11.70 -3.07 11.02
CA HIS A 328 -11.74 -3.24 12.46
C HIS A 328 -11.28 -4.62 12.91
N LYS A 329 -11.48 -5.66 12.12
CA LYS A 329 -10.95 -6.98 12.43
C LYS A 329 -9.43 -6.99 12.43
N ASP A 330 -8.82 -6.21 11.54
CA ASP A 330 -7.36 -6.07 11.49
C ASP A 330 -6.82 -5.33 12.73
N ASP A 331 -7.48 -4.26 13.13
CA ASP A 331 -7.17 -3.52 14.36
C ASP A 331 -7.31 -4.45 15.59
N GLN A 332 -8.46 -5.11 15.74
CA GLN A 332 -8.74 -6.01 16.86
C GLN A 332 -7.75 -7.17 16.94
N ALA A 333 -7.27 -7.67 15.80
CA ALA A 333 -6.32 -8.79 15.76
C ALA A 333 -4.99 -8.48 16.44
N ILE A 334 -4.58 -7.21 16.49
CA ILE A 334 -3.33 -6.81 17.17
C ILE A 334 -3.58 -6.12 18.51
N ARG A 335 -4.83 -5.71 18.84
CA ARG A 335 -5.13 -5.06 20.11
C ARG A 335 -4.80 -5.97 21.30
N ALA A 336 -4.04 -5.44 22.25
CA ALA A 336 -3.72 -6.05 23.53
C ALA A 336 -3.36 -4.97 24.55
N HIS A 337 -3.48 -5.30 25.84
CA HIS A 337 -3.08 -4.41 26.91
C HIS A 337 -1.56 -4.37 27.11
N ASP A 338 -0.88 -5.50 26.93
CA ASP A 338 0.58 -5.59 27.00
C ASP A 338 1.18 -5.31 25.61
N ILE A 339 2.06 -4.32 25.55
CA ILE A 339 2.76 -3.93 24.31
C ILE A 339 3.64 -5.06 23.75
N ASN A 340 4.21 -5.90 24.61
CA ASN A 340 4.99 -7.04 24.14
C ASN A 340 4.11 -8.09 23.43
N GLU A 341 2.85 -8.20 23.84
CA GLU A 341 1.86 -9.01 23.13
C GLU A 341 1.48 -8.37 21.80
N VAL A 342 1.31 -7.05 21.75
CA VAL A 342 1.08 -6.30 20.51
C VAL A 342 2.17 -6.57 19.49
N HIS A 343 3.45 -6.47 19.87
CA HIS A 343 4.58 -6.72 18.97
C HIS A 343 4.58 -8.14 18.38
N LYS A 344 4.25 -9.14 19.21
CA LYS A 344 4.13 -10.55 18.75
C LYS A 344 2.94 -10.72 17.80
N LYS A 345 1.79 -10.16 18.16
CA LYS A 345 0.57 -10.19 17.33
C LYS A 345 0.79 -9.47 16.00
N TYR A 346 1.50 -8.33 16.00
CA TYR A 346 1.84 -7.56 14.82
C TYR A 346 2.55 -8.42 13.77
N GLU A 347 3.68 -9.07 14.14
CA GLU A 347 4.41 -9.92 13.20
C GLU A 347 3.60 -11.15 12.79
N HIS A 348 2.92 -11.80 13.73
CA HIS A 348 2.13 -12.99 13.48
C HIS A 348 0.97 -12.70 12.52
N TYR A 349 0.16 -11.66 12.81
CA TYR A 349 -0.98 -11.28 11.99
C TYR A 349 -0.58 -10.88 10.58
N ARG A 350 0.46 -10.07 10.45
CA ARG A 350 0.98 -9.64 9.15
C ARG A 350 1.45 -10.82 8.28
N ARG A 351 2.06 -11.83 8.90
CA ARG A 351 2.51 -13.05 8.21
C ARG A 351 1.34 -13.92 7.75
N HIS A 352 0.30 -14.03 8.57
CA HIS A 352 -0.87 -14.87 8.33
C HIS A 352 -2.11 -14.05 7.93
N PHE A 353 -1.86 -12.88 7.37
CA PHE A 353 -2.91 -11.93 7.01
C PHE A 353 -3.99 -12.61 6.16
N PRO A 354 -5.28 -12.47 6.52
CA PRO A 354 -6.39 -13.08 5.79
C PRO A 354 -6.39 -12.67 4.32
N VAL A 355 -6.82 -13.57 3.46
CA VAL A 355 -6.98 -13.28 2.04
C VAL A 355 -8.23 -12.42 1.85
N TYR A 356 -8.05 -11.21 1.31
CA TYR A 356 -9.14 -10.40 0.79
C TYR A 356 -8.85 -9.96 -0.64
N ARG A 357 -9.92 -9.61 -1.36
CA ARG A 357 -9.84 -9.18 -2.76
C ARG A 357 -10.19 -7.69 -2.88
N GLU A 358 -9.59 -7.02 -3.84
CA GLU A 358 -9.89 -5.62 -4.14
C GLU A 358 -11.30 -5.46 -4.75
N TRP A 359 -11.87 -4.27 -4.68
CA TRP A 359 -13.24 -3.98 -5.12
C TRP A 359 -13.53 -4.43 -6.56
N HIS A 360 -12.55 -4.35 -7.46
CA HIS A 360 -12.70 -4.77 -8.84
C HIS A 360 -12.89 -6.30 -9.04
N GLN A 361 -12.73 -7.09 -7.98
CA GLN A 361 -13.00 -8.52 -7.98
C GLN A 361 -14.39 -8.87 -7.46
N HIS A 362 -15.09 -7.91 -6.85
CA HIS A 362 -16.40 -8.13 -6.29
C HIS A 362 -17.50 -7.79 -7.28
N GLN A 363 -18.43 -8.75 -7.47
CA GLN A 363 -19.67 -8.57 -8.20
C GLN A 363 -20.75 -8.04 -7.25
N VAL A 364 -21.44 -6.98 -7.65
CA VAL A 364 -22.42 -6.29 -6.79
C VAL A 364 -23.74 -6.14 -7.57
N ASN A 365 -24.81 -6.65 -6.99
CA ASN A 365 -26.16 -6.46 -7.51
C ASN A 365 -26.75 -5.15 -6.98
N VAL A 366 -27.07 -4.24 -7.90
CA VAL A 366 -27.67 -2.93 -7.58
C VAL A 366 -29.00 -2.82 -8.31
N THR A 367 -30.10 -2.82 -7.55
CA THR A 367 -31.45 -2.70 -8.09
C THR A 367 -31.97 -1.27 -7.88
N ASN A 368 -32.53 -0.67 -8.95
CA ASN A 368 -33.29 0.58 -8.92
C ASN A 368 -32.60 1.83 -8.36
N ASN A 369 -31.25 1.85 -8.30
CA ASN A 369 -30.48 3.03 -7.84
C ASN A 369 -29.40 3.43 -8.86
N PRO A 370 -29.73 4.26 -9.89
CA PRO A 370 -28.79 4.66 -10.92
C PRO A 370 -27.58 5.44 -10.40
N HIS A 371 -27.75 6.21 -9.33
CA HIS A 371 -26.65 6.98 -8.74
C HIS A 371 -25.64 6.05 -8.06
N LEU A 372 -26.12 5.13 -7.23
CA LEU A 372 -25.29 4.10 -6.59
C LEU A 372 -24.59 3.22 -7.64
N TYR A 373 -25.32 2.79 -8.67
CA TYR A 373 -24.77 2.03 -9.80
C TYR A 373 -23.57 2.74 -10.44
N LYS A 374 -23.76 4.03 -10.80
CA LYS A 374 -22.69 4.84 -11.40
C LYS A 374 -21.49 4.99 -10.48
N THR A 375 -21.73 5.26 -9.19
CA THR A 375 -20.68 5.44 -8.19
C THR A 375 -19.86 4.17 -8.02
N LEU A 376 -20.49 3.01 -7.82
CA LEU A 376 -19.81 1.73 -7.66
C LEU A 376 -19.01 1.34 -8.90
N LYS A 377 -19.55 1.56 -10.09
CA LYS A 377 -18.83 1.35 -11.36
C LYS A 377 -17.56 2.21 -11.43
N GLN A 378 -17.62 3.47 -11.02
CA GLN A 378 -16.46 4.38 -11.02
C GLN A 378 -15.43 4.02 -9.93
N LEU A 379 -15.87 3.42 -8.83
CA LEU A 379 -14.99 2.88 -7.78
C LEU A 379 -14.29 1.58 -8.19
N GLY A 380 -14.77 0.92 -9.23
CA GLY A 380 -14.17 -0.26 -9.83
C GLY A 380 -14.91 -1.57 -9.57
N PHE A 381 -16.05 -1.58 -8.87
CA PHE A 381 -16.86 -2.79 -8.69
C PHE A 381 -17.39 -3.34 -10.02
N GLN A 382 -17.55 -4.65 -10.09
CA GLN A 382 -18.27 -5.34 -11.18
C GLN A 382 -19.77 -5.33 -10.85
N LEU A 383 -20.59 -4.84 -11.76
CA LEU A 383 -22.03 -4.71 -11.52
C LEU A 383 -22.81 -5.73 -12.35
N ILE A 384 -23.75 -6.41 -11.71
CA ILE A 384 -24.61 -7.47 -12.28
C ILE A 384 -26.09 -7.15 -12.07
#